data_06b7230be6fc1a7fd7beca5e69e8e070
#
_entry.id   06b7230be6fc1a7fd7beca5e69e8e070
#
_cell.length_a   1.000
_cell.length_b   1.000
_cell.length_c   1.000
_cell.angle_alpha   90.00
_cell.angle_beta   90.00
_cell.angle_gamma   90.00
#
_symmetry.space_group_name_H-M   'P 1'
#
loop_
_entity.id
_entity.type
_entity.pdbx_description
1 polymer ?
#
loop_
_entity_poly.entity_id
_entity_poly.type
_entity_poly.pdbx_seq_one_letter_code
_entity_poly.pdbx_strand_id
1 'polypeptide(L)'
;MLRLAARYADVINTGYPPDDHAQQRAALDAACADVGRDPATLPVTVPVWIAFPDLGRIPDHMKESTQPSAEAVADLFRAYDRAGVAHIMVDLQPNTPASLARLAEALNLYRSP
;
A
#
# COMPACT_ATOMS: atom_id res chain seq x y z
N MET A 1 21.13 -4.06 -0.39
CA MET A 1 20.09 -3.96 0.63
C MET A 1 19.06 -5.09 0.59
N LEU A 2 18.52 -5.42 -0.58
CA LEU A 2 17.51 -6.50 -0.71
C LEU A 2 18.01 -7.86 -0.21
N ARG A 3 19.28 -8.18 -0.41
CA ARG A 3 19.86 -9.44 0.11
C ARG A 3 19.87 -9.49 1.64
N LEU A 4 20.11 -8.37 2.31
CA LEU A 4 20.06 -8.30 3.77
C LEU A 4 18.62 -8.50 4.25
N ALA A 5 17.65 -7.86 3.59
CA ALA A 5 16.24 -8.06 3.90
C ALA A 5 15.83 -9.51 3.66
N ALA A 6 16.22 -10.09 2.53
CA ALA A 6 15.90 -11.47 2.19
C ALA A 6 16.49 -12.47 3.21
N ARG A 7 17.66 -12.15 3.78
CA ARG A 7 18.33 -13.02 4.77
C ARG A 7 17.77 -12.90 6.18
N TYR A 8 17.42 -11.68 6.61
CA TYR A 8 17.16 -11.39 8.02
C TYR A 8 15.79 -10.82 8.35
N ALA A 9 15.06 -10.26 7.37
CA ALA A 9 13.81 -9.58 7.66
C ALA A 9 12.63 -10.55 7.75
N ASP A 10 11.69 -10.26 8.63
CA ASP A 10 10.39 -10.96 8.69
C ASP A 10 9.38 -10.33 7.73
N VAL A 11 9.51 -9.02 7.48
CA VAL A 11 8.63 -8.22 6.63
C VAL A 11 9.48 -7.17 5.94
N ILE A 12 9.14 -6.82 4.70
CA ILE A 12 9.77 -5.69 4.01
C ILE A 12 8.73 -4.60 3.73
N ASN A 13 9.08 -3.35 4.05
CA ASN A 13 8.22 -2.20 3.82
C ASN A 13 8.75 -1.40 2.64
N THR A 14 7.90 -1.16 1.64
CA THR A 14 8.27 -0.42 0.43
C THR A 14 7.28 0.70 0.17
N GLY A 15 7.75 1.80 -0.45
CA GLY A 15 6.91 2.94 -0.80
C GLY A 15 6.48 2.99 -2.27
N TYR A 16 6.56 1.89 -3.00
CA TYR A 16 6.29 1.90 -4.44
C TYR A 16 4.80 1.90 -4.76
N PRO A 17 4.38 2.67 -5.80
CA PRO A 17 3.03 2.56 -6.33
C PRO A 17 2.73 1.16 -6.87
N PRO A 18 1.45 0.77 -7.01
CA PRO A 18 1.10 -0.56 -7.50
C PRO A 18 1.71 -0.91 -8.87
N ASP A 19 1.81 0.09 -9.76
CA ASP A 19 2.35 -0.13 -11.11
C ASP A 19 3.84 -0.51 -11.12
N ASP A 20 4.59 -0.01 -10.12
CA ASP A 20 6.03 -0.30 -10.00
C ASP A 20 6.30 -1.53 -9.14
N HIS A 21 5.29 -2.03 -8.46
CA HIS A 21 5.44 -3.08 -7.45
C HIS A 21 5.89 -4.42 -8.06
N ALA A 22 5.43 -4.75 -9.26
CA ALA A 22 5.80 -6.00 -9.94
C ALA A 22 7.30 -6.09 -10.17
N GLN A 23 7.93 -4.99 -10.61
CA GLN A 23 9.37 -4.92 -10.82
C GLN A 23 10.13 -5.05 -9.50
N GLN A 24 9.66 -4.38 -8.46
CA GLN A 24 10.25 -4.47 -7.13
C GLN A 24 10.10 -5.88 -6.55
N ARG A 25 8.96 -6.51 -6.75
CA ARG A 25 8.74 -7.88 -6.31
C ARG A 25 9.69 -8.85 -7.01
N ALA A 26 9.92 -8.69 -8.31
CA ALA A 26 10.86 -9.52 -9.06
C ALA A 26 12.29 -9.39 -8.50
N ALA A 27 12.72 -8.17 -8.16
CA ALA A 27 14.03 -7.93 -7.56
C ALA A 27 14.14 -8.59 -6.17
N LEU A 28 13.09 -8.53 -5.38
CA LEU A 28 13.04 -9.17 -4.06
C LEU A 28 13.08 -10.70 -4.18
N ASP A 29 12.33 -11.26 -5.13
CA ASP A 29 12.31 -12.70 -5.38
C ASP A 29 13.69 -13.20 -5.79
N ALA A 30 14.40 -12.44 -6.64
CA ALA A 30 15.79 -12.77 -7.03
C ALA A 30 16.74 -12.73 -5.83
N ALA A 31 16.61 -11.74 -4.95
CA ALA A 31 17.42 -11.64 -3.73
C ALA A 31 17.14 -12.81 -2.78
N CYS A 32 15.89 -13.23 -2.65
CA CYS A 32 15.51 -14.41 -1.87
C CYS A 32 16.13 -15.67 -2.44
N ALA A 33 16.08 -15.86 -3.76
CA ALA A 33 16.71 -17.00 -4.43
C ALA A 33 18.22 -17.05 -4.16
N ASP A 34 18.89 -15.90 -4.20
CA ASP A 34 20.33 -15.81 -3.94
C ASP A 34 20.73 -16.29 -2.55
N VAL A 35 19.85 -16.14 -1.55
CA VAL A 35 20.12 -16.53 -0.16
C VAL A 35 19.39 -17.81 0.25
N GLY A 36 18.70 -18.46 -0.68
CA GLY A 36 18.00 -19.73 -0.42
C GLY A 36 16.71 -19.59 0.38
N ARG A 37 16.06 -18.42 0.30
CA ARG A 37 14.80 -18.17 1.00
C ARG A 37 13.61 -18.25 0.05
N ASP A 38 12.53 -18.89 0.51
CA ASP A 38 11.24 -18.85 -0.20
C ASP A 38 10.65 -17.43 -0.13
N PRO A 39 10.44 -16.74 -1.28
CA PRO A 39 9.88 -15.40 -1.29
C PRO A 39 8.50 -15.29 -0.63
N ALA A 40 7.73 -16.36 -0.61
CA ALA A 40 6.41 -16.38 0.04
C ALA A 40 6.50 -16.17 1.56
N THR A 41 7.66 -16.38 2.16
CA THR A 41 7.88 -16.17 3.59
C THR A 41 8.27 -14.75 3.94
N LEU A 42 8.40 -13.85 2.94
CA LEU A 42 8.78 -12.45 3.14
C LEU A 42 7.65 -11.55 2.61
N PRO A 43 6.63 -11.27 3.44
CA PRO A 43 5.54 -10.39 3.03
C PRO A 43 5.99 -8.95 2.83
N VAL A 44 5.35 -8.28 1.87
CA VAL A 44 5.61 -6.88 1.54
C VAL A 44 4.49 -6.02 2.11
N THR A 45 4.85 -4.96 2.81
CA THR A 45 3.93 -3.94 3.31
C THR A 45 4.23 -2.60 2.65
N VAL A 46 3.22 -1.74 2.50
CA VAL A 46 3.40 -0.42 1.89
C VAL A 46 2.72 0.65 2.74
N PRO A 47 3.37 1.82 2.95
CA PRO A 47 2.71 3.01 3.43
C PRO A 47 2.01 3.69 2.27
N VAL A 48 0.76 4.12 2.47
CA VAL A 48 -0.05 4.78 1.44
C VAL A 48 -0.63 6.07 2.00
N TRP A 49 -0.42 7.16 1.31
CA TRP A 49 -1.05 8.44 1.63
C TRP A 49 -2.38 8.52 0.90
N ILE A 50 -3.43 8.86 1.64
CA ILE A 50 -4.78 9.07 1.10
C ILE A 50 -5.30 10.41 1.64
N ALA A 51 -5.72 11.30 0.75
CA ALA A 51 -6.22 12.61 1.11
C ALA A 51 -7.60 12.87 0.50
N PHE A 52 -8.49 13.45 1.30
CA PHE A 52 -9.83 13.85 0.90
C PHE A 52 -9.97 15.38 1.06
N PRO A 53 -9.53 16.17 0.06
CA PRO A 53 -9.53 17.64 0.20
C PRO A 53 -10.93 18.26 0.33
N ASP A 54 -11.97 17.57 -0.09
CA ASP A 54 -13.36 17.98 0.08
C ASP A 54 -13.84 17.91 1.55
N LEU A 55 -13.14 17.15 2.39
CA LEU A 55 -13.49 16.98 3.81
C LEU A 55 -12.71 17.89 4.75
N GLY A 56 -11.74 18.63 4.24
CA GLY A 56 -10.96 19.56 5.04
C GLY A 56 -9.58 19.80 4.45
N ARG A 57 -8.77 20.54 5.22
CA ARG A 57 -7.43 20.93 4.79
C ARG A 57 -6.50 19.73 4.75
N ILE A 58 -5.68 19.65 3.71
CA ILE A 58 -4.67 18.60 3.55
C ILE A 58 -3.28 19.24 3.47
N PRO A 59 -2.22 18.53 3.90
CA PRO A 59 -0.84 18.98 3.73
C PRO A 59 -0.46 19.08 2.24
N ASP A 60 0.43 20.02 1.92
CA ASP A 60 0.87 20.23 0.53
C ASP A 60 1.53 18.99 -0.07
N HIS A 61 2.29 18.24 0.72
CA HIS A 61 2.96 17.03 0.25
C HIS A 61 2.01 15.88 -0.08
N MET A 62 0.72 15.99 0.28
CA MET A 62 -0.30 14.98 -0.01
C MET A 62 -1.23 15.36 -1.17
N LYS A 63 -0.98 16.46 -1.87
CA LYS A 63 -1.84 16.90 -2.97
C LYS A 63 -1.96 15.87 -4.09
N GLU A 64 -0.89 15.15 -4.36
CA GLU A 64 -0.88 14.11 -5.39
C GLU A 64 -1.50 12.79 -4.92
N SER A 65 -1.83 12.70 -3.63
CA SER A 65 -2.44 11.51 -3.02
C SER A 65 -3.94 11.68 -2.81
N THR A 66 -4.56 12.65 -3.47
CA THR A 66 -5.99 12.90 -3.34
C THR A 66 -6.80 11.83 -4.03
N GLN A 67 -7.92 11.46 -3.38
CA GLN A 67 -8.84 10.48 -3.92
C GLN A 67 -10.24 11.11 -4.02
N PRO A 68 -10.93 10.97 -5.15
CA PRO A 68 -12.22 11.62 -5.35
C PRO A 68 -13.39 10.94 -4.63
N SER A 69 -13.24 9.67 -4.26
CA SER A 69 -14.36 8.90 -3.72
C SER A 69 -13.87 7.66 -2.98
N ALA A 70 -14.78 7.03 -2.24
CA ALA A 70 -14.54 5.73 -1.60
C ALA A 70 -14.28 4.64 -2.64
N GLU A 71 -14.95 4.69 -3.79
CA GLU A 71 -14.76 3.74 -4.88
C GLU A 71 -13.33 3.80 -5.43
N ALA A 72 -12.79 5.01 -5.61
CA ALA A 72 -11.41 5.19 -6.07
C ALA A 72 -10.41 4.60 -5.07
N VAL A 73 -10.64 4.76 -3.78
CA VAL A 73 -9.79 4.18 -2.73
C VAL A 73 -9.89 2.65 -2.76
N ALA A 74 -11.09 2.10 -2.91
CA ALA A 74 -11.28 0.66 -3.03
C ALA A 74 -10.53 0.08 -4.24
N ASP A 75 -10.56 0.79 -5.36
CA ASP A 75 -9.81 0.39 -6.56
C ASP A 75 -8.29 0.42 -6.34
N LEU A 76 -7.81 1.41 -5.60
CA LEU A 76 -6.40 1.48 -5.20
C LEU A 76 -6.02 0.27 -4.35
N PHE A 77 -6.84 -0.09 -3.38
CA PHE A 77 -6.60 -1.27 -2.54
C PHE A 77 -6.59 -2.57 -3.36
N ARG A 78 -7.49 -2.70 -4.33
CA ARG A 78 -7.50 -3.84 -5.25
C ARG A 78 -6.24 -3.92 -6.09
N ALA A 79 -5.71 -2.77 -6.53
CA ALA A 79 -4.47 -2.72 -7.29
C ALA A 79 -3.28 -3.21 -6.45
N TYR A 80 -3.18 -2.79 -5.20
CA TYR A 80 -2.14 -3.31 -4.29
C TYR A 80 -2.32 -4.80 -4.00
N ASP A 81 -3.54 -5.27 -3.84
CA ASP A 81 -3.83 -6.68 -3.63
C ASP A 81 -3.36 -7.52 -4.82
N ARG A 82 -3.69 -7.09 -6.04
CA ARG A 82 -3.22 -7.77 -7.27
C ARG A 82 -1.70 -7.76 -7.39
N ALA A 83 -1.05 -6.73 -6.86
CA ALA A 83 0.41 -6.63 -6.85
C ALA A 83 1.07 -7.52 -5.78
N GLY A 84 0.29 -8.17 -4.91
CA GLY A 84 0.81 -9.06 -3.89
C GLY A 84 1.21 -8.40 -2.59
N VAL A 85 0.74 -7.18 -2.33
CA VAL A 85 0.98 -6.48 -1.06
C VAL A 85 0.17 -7.14 0.05
N ALA A 86 0.83 -7.48 1.15
CA ALA A 86 0.21 -8.18 2.28
C ALA A 86 -0.47 -7.23 3.27
N HIS A 87 0.02 -5.99 3.38
CA HIS A 87 -0.48 -5.04 4.37
C HIS A 87 -0.28 -3.61 3.89
N ILE A 88 -1.30 -2.78 4.06
CA ILE A 88 -1.26 -1.36 3.73
C ILE A 88 -1.42 -0.56 5.01
N MET A 89 -0.52 0.40 5.21
CA MET A 89 -0.60 1.38 6.30
C MET A 89 -1.04 2.72 5.71
N VAL A 90 -2.22 3.19 6.06
CA VAL A 90 -2.78 4.41 5.49
C VAL A 90 -2.47 5.61 6.38
N ASP A 91 -1.84 6.63 5.79
CA ASP A 91 -1.76 7.97 6.36
C ASP A 91 -2.90 8.78 5.74
N LEU A 92 -3.91 9.09 6.55
CA LEU A 92 -5.17 9.66 6.11
C LEU A 92 -5.26 11.13 6.49
N GLN A 93 -5.57 11.99 5.50
CA GLN A 93 -5.77 13.43 5.72
C GLN A 93 -7.03 13.93 5.00
N PRO A 94 -7.81 14.83 5.61
CA PRO A 94 -7.67 15.25 7.01
C PRO A 94 -7.95 14.09 7.96
N ASN A 95 -7.31 14.11 9.11
CA ASN A 95 -7.50 13.07 10.13
C ASN A 95 -8.75 13.39 10.97
N THR A 96 -9.91 13.11 10.42
CA THR A 96 -11.22 13.44 10.98
C THR A 96 -12.14 12.23 10.95
N PRO A 97 -13.23 12.23 11.76
CA PRO A 97 -14.24 11.19 11.69
C PRO A 97 -14.86 11.02 10.30
N ALA A 98 -15.07 12.11 9.55
CA ALA A 98 -15.62 12.06 8.20
C ALA A 98 -14.67 11.30 7.23
N SER A 99 -13.37 11.58 7.32
CA SER A 99 -12.36 10.86 6.53
C SER A 99 -12.31 9.37 6.88
N LEU A 100 -12.36 9.06 8.18
CA LEU A 100 -12.38 7.66 8.63
C LEU A 100 -13.64 6.93 8.16
N ALA A 101 -14.78 7.59 8.14
CA ALA A 101 -16.03 7.01 7.66
C ALA A 101 -15.93 6.67 6.16
N ARG A 102 -15.34 7.57 5.35
CA ARG A 102 -15.13 7.31 3.93
C ARG A 102 -14.14 6.18 3.71
N LEU A 103 -13.07 6.12 4.49
CA LEU A 103 -12.12 5.02 4.43
C LEU A 103 -12.79 3.69 4.78
N ALA A 104 -13.65 3.67 5.80
CA ALA A 104 -14.41 2.48 6.18
C ALA A 104 -15.35 2.04 5.05
N GLU A 105 -16.00 2.99 4.37
CA GLU A 105 -16.80 2.70 3.18
C GLU A 105 -15.95 2.05 2.07
N ALA A 106 -14.76 2.60 1.83
CA ALA A 106 -13.83 2.02 0.85
C ALA A 106 -13.44 0.59 1.20
N LEU A 107 -13.19 0.30 2.47
CA LEU A 107 -12.88 -1.05 2.92
C LEU A 107 -14.07 -2.01 2.71
N ASN A 108 -15.28 -1.55 2.97
CA ASN A 108 -16.48 -2.34 2.70
C ASN A 108 -16.64 -2.64 1.21
N LEU A 109 -16.41 -1.65 0.35
CA LEU A 109 -16.43 -1.85 -1.10
C LEU A 109 -15.34 -2.81 -1.57
N TYR A 110 -14.14 -2.68 -1.02
CA TYR A 110 -13.02 -3.57 -1.34
C TYR A 110 -13.34 -5.02 -0.98
N ARG A 111 -13.98 -5.26 0.16
CA ARG A 111 -14.34 -6.60 0.64
C ARG A 111 -15.56 -7.18 -0.04
N SER A 112 -16.33 -6.36 -0.74
CA SER A 112 -17.52 -6.82 -1.47
C SER A 112 -17.11 -7.48 -2.78
N PRO A 113 -17.70 -8.63 -3.14
CA PRO A 113 -17.43 -9.31 -4.40
C PRO A 113 -17.92 -8.53 -5.63
#